data_b5650a227b96c70dd63ad1356106272e
#
_entry.id   b5650a227b96c70dd63ad1356106272e
#
_cell.length_a   1.000
_cell.length_b   1.000
_cell.length_c   1.000
_cell.angle_alpha   90.00
_cell.angle_beta   90.00
_cell.angle_gamma   90.00
#
_symmetry.space_group_name_H-M   'P 1'
#
loop_
_entity.id
_entity.type
_entity.pdbx_description
1 polymer ?
#
loop_
_entity_poly.entity_id
_entity_poly.type
_entity_poly.pdbx_seq_one_letter_code
_entity_poly.pdbx_strand_id
1 'polypeptide(L)'
;MNKILRFSDSEKVFQCPICKTDLKLKQKSLFCSNHHCFDISKTGYVNFAVGTKSSKHYSRETFQNRREVLEKGYYSHILNEVVQLIKSFSSIDTILDIGCGEGYYSKQIKEVSGDKEIIAFDISKDAVQLAAKSDFSNSIKWFVGNLEEMPIKDKRIDCILDIFTPANYSEFNRVLKEGGYVIKVIPGNAHLKELRETAKEQLKSNQYSNAAVVDYFQKKYSVVYHKKVSATYTM
;
A
#
# COMPACT_ATOMS: atom_id res chain seq x y z
N MET A 1 1.63 -17.42 -16.61
CA MET A 1 0.58 -17.54 -15.57
C MET A 1 -0.50 -16.47 -15.79
N ASN A 2 -1.78 -16.79 -15.61
CA ASN A 2 -2.86 -15.86 -15.96
C ASN A 2 -3.08 -14.82 -14.84
N LYS A 3 -2.69 -13.57 -15.10
CA LYS A 3 -2.80 -12.44 -14.14
C LYS A 3 -4.23 -12.14 -13.67
N ILE A 4 -5.22 -12.67 -14.36
CA ILE A 4 -6.65 -12.51 -14.01
C ILE A 4 -6.99 -13.34 -12.76
N LEU A 5 -6.36 -14.51 -12.60
CA LEU A 5 -6.68 -15.47 -11.53
C LEU A 5 -6.41 -14.90 -10.12
N ARG A 6 -5.58 -13.85 -9.99
CA ARG A 6 -5.40 -13.15 -8.70
C ARG A 6 -6.70 -12.55 -8.14
N PHE A 7 -7.71 -12.39 -9.00
CA PHE A 7 -9.01 -11.84 -8.65
C PHE A 7 -10.14 -12.91 -8.58
N SER A 8 -9.79 -14.21 -8.57
CA SER A 8 -10.77 -15.30 -8.61
C SER A 8 -11.76 -15.31 -7.43
N ASP A 9 -11.32 -14.78 -6.29
CA ASP A 9 -12.08 -14.69 -5.03
C ASP A 9 -12.39 -13.25 -4.61
N SER A 10 -12.52 -12.36 -5.60
CA SER A 10 -12.74 -10.91 -5.38
C SER A 10 -13.94 -10.60 -4.50
N GLU A 11 -15.00 -11.39 -4.57
CA GLU A 11 -16.20 -11.24 -3.74
C GLU A 11 -15.97 -11.40 -2.24
N LYS A 12 -14.86 -12.02 -1.83
CA LYS A 12 -14.51 -12.13 -0.42
C LYS A 12 -13.99 -10.81 0.15
N VAL A 13 -13.35 -9.98 -0.68
CA VAL A 13 -12.58 -8.80 -0.26
C VAL A 13 -13.15 -7.52 -0.81
N PHE A 14 -13.49 -7.49 -2.12
CA PHE A 14 -13.90 -6.27 -2.79
C PHE A 14 -15.40 -6.07 -2.79
N GLN A 15 -15.79 -4.81 -2.67
CA GLN A 15 -17.14 -4.31 -2.93
C GLN A 15 -17.11 -3.28 -4.06
N CYS A 16 -18.23 -3.16 -4.76
CA CYS A 16 -18.38 -2.18 -5.82
C CYS A 16 -18.23 -0.74 -5.26
N PRO A 17 -17.35 0.10 -5.78
CA PRO A 17 -17.18 1.47 -5.29
C PRO A 17 -18.45 2.31 -5.49
N ILE A 18 -19.34 1.93 -6.42
CA ILE A 18 -20.56 2.68 -6.76
C ILE A 18 -21.74 2.28 -5.90
N CYS A 19 -21.99 0.96 -5.72
CA CYS A 19 -23.20 0.47 -5.06
C CYS A 19 -22.96 -0.48 -3.87
N LYS A 20 -21.68 -0.69 -3.48
CA LYS A 20 -21.25 -1.48 -2.32
C LYS A 20 -21.60 -2.98 -2.36
N THR A 21 -22.18 -3.47 -3.44
CA THR A 21 -22.42 -4.91 -3.62
C THR A 21 -21.14 -5.67 -4.00
N ASP A 22 -21.16 -6.99 -3.87
CA ASP A 22 -20.00 -7.84 -4.13
C ASP A 22 -19.48 -7.73 -5.56
N LEU A 23 -18.16 -7.79 -5.71
CA LEU A 23 -17.50 -7.85 -7.01
C LEU A 23 -17.03 -9.27 -7.31
N LYS A 24 -17.57 -9.87 -8.37
CA LYS A 24 -17.23 -11.22 -8.83
C LYS A 24 -16.45 -11.17 -10.14
N LEU A 25 -15.45 -12.03 -10.23
CA LEU A 25 -14.71 -12.20 -11.48
C LEU A 25 -15.58 -12.91 -12.53
N LYS A 26 -15.72 -12.27 -13.70
CA LYS A 26 -16.34 -12.88 -14.88
C LYS A 26 -15.48 -12.54 -16.09
N GLN A 27 -14.91 -13.56 -16.73
CA GLN A 27 -13.96 -13.40 -17.84
C GLN A 27 -12.73 -12.56 -17.44
N LYS A 28 -12.66 -11.31 -17.90
CA LYS A 28 -11.53 -10.38 -17.66
C LYS A 28 -11.92 -9.14 -16.87
N SER A 29 -13.06 -9.17 -16.21
CA SER A 29 -13.62 -8.02 -15.51
C SER A 29 -14.27 -8.44 -14.19
N LEU A 30 -14.36 -7.50 -13.26
CA LEU A 30 -15.11 -7.63 -12.02
C LEU A 30 -16.49 -7.01 -12.21
N PHE A 31 -17.54 -7.76 -11.89
CA PHE A 31 -18.93 -7.33 -11.99
C PHE A 31 -19.64 -7.37 -10.66
N CYS A 32 -20.49 -6.40 -10.41
CA CYS A 32 -21.44 -6.44 -9.31
C CYS A 32 -22.86 -6.84 -9.77
N SER A 33 -23.76 -7.09 -8.81
CA SER A 33 -25.16 -7.42 -9.10
C SER A 33 -25.92 -6.34 -9.84
N ASN A 34 -25.50 -5.08 -9.71
CA ASN A 34 -26.09 -3.91 -10.39
C ASN A 34 -25.40 -3.60 -11.73
N HIS A 35 -24.72 -4.59 -12.30
CA HIS A 35 -24.08 -4.51 -13.62
C HIS A 35 -22.93 -3.48 -13.76
N HIS A 36 -22.42 -2.90 -12.67
CA HIS A 36 -21.17 -2.14 -12.76
C HIS A 36 -20.01 -3.07 -13.09
N CYS A 37 -19.16 -2.64 -14.02
CA CYS A 37 -18.07 -3.44 -14.57
C CYS A 37 -16.73 -2.72 -14.43
N PHE A 38 -15.71 -3.44 -14.00
CA PHE A 38 -14.34 -2.95 -13.84
C PHE A 38 -13.36 -3.92 -14.50
N ASP A 39 -12.74 -3.47 -15.59
CA ASP A 39 -11.83 -4.29 -16.37
C ASP A 39 -10.51 -4.54 -15.65
N ILE A 40 -10.02 -5.78 -15.73
CA ILE A 40 -8.67 -6.13 -15.33
C ILE A 40 -7.74 -5.77 -16.50
N SER A 41 -6.77 -4.91 -16.23
CA SER A 41 -5.80 -4.47 -17.23
C SER A 41 -4.93 -5.64 -17.73
N LYS A 42 -4.29 -5.46 -18.89
CA LYS A 42 -3.30 -6.44 -19.42
C LYS A 42 -2.12 -6.69 -18.46
N THR A 43 -1.78 -5.72 -17.63
CA THR A 43 -0.74 -5.86 -16.61
C THR A 43 -1.22 -6.51 -15.32
N GLY A 44 -2.54 -6.67 -15.13
CA GLY A 44 -3.13 -7.41 -14.00
C GLY A 44 -3.50 -6.51 -12.81
N TYR A 45 -4.02 -5.32 -13.02
CA TYR A 45 -4.63 -4.49 -11.99
C TYR A 45 -6.04 -4.06 -12.40
N VAL A 46 -6.85 -3.63 -11.44
CA VAL A 46 -8.18 -3.04 -11.65
C VAL A 46 -8.12 -1.55 -11.30
N ASN A 47 -8.83 -0.72 -12.05
CA ASN A 47 -9.00 0.69 -11.73
C ASN A 47 -10.38 0.93 -11.10
N PHE A 48 -10.39 1.21 -9.79
CA PHE A 48 -11.60 1.56 -9.03
C PHE A 48 -11.75 3.07 -8.78
N ALA A 49 -10.79 3.88 -9.22
CA ALA A 49 -10.82 5.34 -9.07
C ALA A 49 -11.77 5.97 -10.08
N VAL A 50 -13.09 5.76 -9.87
CA VAL A 50 -14.15 6.30 -10.76
C VAL A 50 -14.27 7.80 -10.51
N GLY A 51 -14.10 8.61 -11.57
CA GLY A 51 -14.31 10.07 -11.50
C GLY A 51 -13.21 10.88 -10.77
N THR A 52 -12.18 10.25 -10.26
CA THR A 52 -11.05 10.96 -9.63
C THR A 52 -10.08 11.50 -10.66
N LYS A 53 -9.72 12.78 -10.53
CA LYS A 53 -8.64 13.38 -11.34
C LYS A 53 -7.32 12.74 -10.91
N SER A 54 -6.52 12.27 -11.88
CA SER A 54 -5.15 11.80 -11.60
C SER A 54 -4.36 12.90 -10.90
N SER A 55 -3.65 12.56 -9.82
CA SER A 55 -2.77 13.53 -9.18
C SER A 55 -1.63 13.87 -10.15
N LYS A 56 -1.44 15.16 -10.44
CA LYS A 56 -0.34 15.65 -11.29
C LYS A 56 1.03 15.62 -10.59
N HIS A 57 1.09 15.17 -9.33
CA HIS A 57 2.28 15.34 -8.47
C HIS A 57 3.36 14.27 -8.64
N TYR A 58 3.03 13.10 -9.21
CA TYR A 58 3.98 12.01 -9.39
C TYR A 58 3.93 11.48 -10.81
N SER A 59 5.03 11.69 -11.55
CA SER A 59 5.20 11.14 -12.89
C SER A 59 5.65 9.67 -12.82
N ARG A 60 5.49 8.95 -13.92
CA ARG A 60 6.03 7.59 -14.06
C ARG A 60 7.54 7.54 -13.80
N GLU A 61 8.29 8.55 -14.21
CA GLU A 61 9.73 8.67 -13.98
C GLU A 61 10.05 8.76 -12.49
N THR A 62 9.28 9.53 -11.72
CA THR A 62 9.44 9.60 -10.26
C THR A 62 9.35 8.22 -9.61
N PHE A 63 8.39 7.38 -10.02
CA PHE A 63 8.26 6.03 -9.48
C PHE A 63 9.38 5.10 -9.96
N GLN A 64 9.90 5.29 -11.18
CA GLN A 64 11.05 4.52 -11.67
C GLN A 64 12.31 4.84 -10.88
N ASN A 65 12.60 6.13 -10.66
CA ASN A 65 13.75 6.58 -9.85
C ASN A 65 13.64 6.10 -8.40
N ARG A 66 12.44 6.19 -7.80
CA ARG A 66 12.18 5.65 -6.46
C ARG A 66 12.43 4.15 -6.40
N ARG A 67 11.97 3.42 -7.40
CA ARG A 67 12.18 1.97 -7.50
C ARG A 67 13.67 1.63 -7.50
N GLU A 68 14.49 2.33 -8.28
CA GLU A 68 15.94 2.10 -8.32
C GLU A 68 16.59 2.28 -6.94
N VAL A 69 16.19 3.31 -6.20
CA VAL A 69 16.67 3.56 -4.83
C VAL A 69 16.27 2.41 -3.89
N LEU A 70 15.03 1.95 -3.98
CA LEU A 70 14.53 0.86 -3.14
C LEU A 70 15.20 -0.48 -3.49
N GLU A 71 15.36 -0.80 -4.78
CA GLU A 71 16.01 -2.03 -5.26
C GLU A 71 17.51 -2.07 -4.95
N LYS A 72 18.18 -0.91 -4.82
CA LYS A 72 19.57 -0.81 -4.32
C LYS A 72 19.68 -1.10 -2.82
N GLY A 73 18.57 -1.32 -2.12
CA GLY A 73 18.54 -1.73 -0.72
C GLY A 73 18.65 -0.61 0.32
N TYR A 74 18.62 0.65 -0.08
CA TYR A 74 18.69 1.78 0.88
C TYR A 74 17.58 1.77 1.94
N TYR A 75 16.48 1.05 1.71
CA TYR A 75 15.37 0.90 2.64
C TYR A 75 15.17 -0.54 3.14
N SER A 76 16.14 -1.42 2.90
CA SER A 76 16.07 -2.83 3.33
C SER A 76 15.93 -3.00 4.85
N HIS A 77 16.52 -2.10 5.64
CA HIS A 77 16.39 -2.08 7.09
C HIS A 77 14.94 -1.90 7.56
N ILE A 78 14.14 -1.08 6.84
CA ILE A 78 12.71 -0.91 7.11
C ILE A 78 11.94 -2.15 6.67
N LEU A 79 12.20 -2.66 5.47
CA LEU A 79 11.56 -3.87 4.97
C LEU A 79 11.77 -5.06 5.92
N ASN A 80 13.00 -5.27 6.39
CA ASN A 80 13.33 -6.35 7.31
C ASN A 80 12.54 -6.25 8.62
N GLU A 81 12.39 -5.04 9.17
CA GLU A 81 11.61 -4.83 10.38
C GLU A 81 10.12 -5.11 10.16
N VAL A 82 9.54 -4.61 9.06
CA VAL A 82 8.14 -4.87 8.70
C VAL A 82 7.89 -6.36 8.52
N VAL A 83 8.78 -7.07 7.83
CA VAL A 83 8.69 -8.53 7.65
C VAL A 83 8.76 -9.27 8.98
N GLN A 84 9.66 -8.88 9.88
CA GLN A 84 9.75 -9.49 11.21
C GLN A 84 8.47 -9.28 12.01
N LEU A 85 7.88 -8.09 11.99
CA LEU A 85 6.62 -7.81 12.65
C LEU A 85 5.47 -8.67 12.07
N ILE A 86 5.33 -8.74 10.74
CA ILE A 86 4.31 -9.57 10.11
C ILE A 86 4.46 -11.04 10.53
N LYS A 87 5.69 -11.55 10.60
CA LYS A 87 5.96 -12.95 11.03
C LYS A 87 5.70 -13.19 12.51
N SER A 88 5.84 -12.17 13.36
CA SER A 88 5.62 -12.30 14.81
C SER A 88 4.14 -12.41 15.19
N PHE A 89 3.23 -12.00 14.31
CA PHE A 89 1.78 -12.09 14.52
C PHE A 89 1.17 -13.17 13.62
N SER A 90 0.95 -14.36 14.18
CA SER A 90 0.40 -15.52 13.44
C SER A 90 -1.02 -15.31 12.90
N SER A 91 -1.75 -14.34 13.44
CA SER A 91 -3.12 -14.00 13.03
C SER A 91 -3.20 -13.14 11.76
N ILE A 92 -2.07 -12.72 11.20
CA ILE A 92 -2.04 -11.93 9.96
C ILE A 92 -2.06 -12.89 8.78
N ASP A 93 -3.17 -12.96 8.05
CA ASP A 93 -3.32 -13.71 6.79
C ASP A 93 -3.55 -12.78 5.60
N THR A 94 -4.31 -11.69 5.79
CA THR A 94 -4.65 -10.74 4.74
C THR A 94 -4.02 -9.37 5.03
N ILE A 95 -3.16 -8.91 4.13
CA ILE A 95 -2.42 -7.65 4.24
C ILE A 95 -2.92 -6.66 3.19
N LEU A 96 -3.19 -5.42 3.61
CA LEU A 96 -3.50 -4.30 2.73
C LEU A 96 -2.36 -3.28 2.76
N ASP A 97 -1.66 -3.12 1.63
CA ASP A 97 -0.61 -2.12 1.45
C ASP A 97 -1.21 -0.86 0.80
N ILE A 98 -1.31 0.21 1.57
CA ILE A 98 -1.91 1.47 1.15
C ILE A 98 -0.83 2.44 0.63
N GLY A 99 -1.11 3.11 -0.49
CA GLY A 99 -0.12 3.97 -1.13
C GLY A 99 1.12 3.19 -1.54
N CYS A 100 0.93 1.99 -2.10
CA CYS A 100 1.99 1.02 -2.37
C CYS A 100 3.06 1.49 -3.38
N GLY A 101 2.80 2.59 -4.09
CA GLY A 101 3.69 3.08 -5.14
C GLY A 101 3.93 2.03 -6.23
N GLU A 102 5.20 1.83 -6.57
CA GLU A 102 5.65 0.81 -7.54
C GLU A 102 5.71 -0.62 -6.96
N GLY A 103 5.16 -0.82 -5.75
CA GLY A 103 4.93 -2.13 -5.15
C GLY A 103 6.17 -2.81 -4.56
N TYR A 104 7.20 -2.08 -4.17
CA TYR A 104 8.42 -2.65 -3.59
C TYR A 104 8.11 -3.50 -2.35
N TYR A 105 7.48 -2.91 -1.32
CA TYR A 105 7.19 -3.61 -0.07
C TYR A 105 6.25 -4.79 -0.27
N SER A 106 5.13 -4.61 -0.98
CA SER A 106 4.18 -5.69 -1.26
C SER A 106 4.84 -6.90 -1.91
N LYS A 107 5.70 -6.68 -2.93
CA LYS A 107 6.38 -7.78 -3.64
C LYS A 107 7.37 -8.50 -2.74
N GLN A 108 8.21 -7.76 -2.02
CA GLN A 108 9.20 -8.34 -1.11
C GLN A 108 8.55 -9.11 0.05
N ILE A 109 7.46 -8.58 0.62
CA ILE A 109 6.69 -9.27 1.65
C ILE A 109 6.07 -10.55 1.09
N LYS A 110 5.50 -10.51 -0.12
CA LYS A 110 4.92 -11.70 -0.76
C LYS A 110 5.95 -12.80 -1.00
N GLU A 111 7.16 -12.43 -1.40
CA GLU A 111 8.26 -13.36 -1.65
C GLU A 111 8.66 -14.14 -0.37
N VAL A 112 8.67 -13.46 0.80
CA VAL A 112 9.11 -14.07 2.07
C VAL A 112 7.98 -14.61 2.93
N SER A 113 6.71 -14.31 2.59
CA SER A 113 5.50 -14.68 3.35
C SER A 113 4.50 -15.48 2.52
N GLY A 114 4.94 -16.15 1.51
CA GLY A 114 4.30 -16.89 0.40
C GLY A 114 2.80 -17.20 0.43
N ASP A 115 2.26 -17.63 1.56
CA ASP A 115 0.87 -18.01 1.78
C ASP A 115 -0.09 -16.83 2.06
N LYS A 116 0.44 -15.69 2.51
CA LYS A 116 -0.39 -14.53 2.87
C LYS A 116 -1.03 -13.88 1.64
N GLU A 117 -2.30 -13.49 1.79
CA GLU A 117 -3.00 -12.70 0.79
C GLU A 117 -2.52 -11.23 0.87
N ILE A 118 -2.08 -10.68 -0.25
CA ILE A 118 -1.67 -9.27 -0.33
C ILE A 118 -2.56 -8.54 -1.32
N ILE A 119 -3.13 -7.44 -0.84
CA ILE A 119 -3.91 -6.49 -1.60
C ILE A 119 -3.16 -5.17 -1.53
N ALA A 120 -2.95 -4.50 -2.67
CA ALA A 120 -2.15 -3.28 -2.68
C ALA A 120 -2.72 -2.25 -3.65
N PHE A 121 -2.72 -0.99 -3.24
CA PHE A 121 -3.23 0.08 -4.07
C PHE A 121 -2.47 1.39 -3.94
N ASP A 122 -2.59 2.18 -4.98
CA ASP A 122 -2.16 3.57 -5.00
C ASP A 122 -3.20 4.39 -5.80
N ILE A 123 -3.25 5.69 -5.55
CA ILE A 123 -4.08 6.60 -6.33
C ILE A 123 -3.48 6.84 -7.72
N SER A 124 -2.17 6.65 -7.87
CA SER A 124 -1.46 6.77 -9.13
C SER A 124 -1.60 5.52 -9.98
N LYS A 125 -2.25 5.66 -11.13
CA LYS A 125 -2.34 4.60 -12.13
C LYS A 125 -0.96 4.15 -12.63
N ASP A 126 -0.02 5.08 -12.79
CA ASP A 126 1.34 4.77 -13.26
C ASP A 126 2.10 3.92 -12.25
N ALA A 127 1.98 4.24 -10.96
CA ALA A 127 2.56 3.45 -9.88
C ALA A 127 2.04 2.01 -9.89
N VAL A 128 0.71 1.85 -9.85
CA VAL A 128 0.05 0.53 -9.85
C VAL A 128 0.37 -0.27 -11.12
N GLN A 129 0.45 0.39 -12.26
CA GLN A 129 0.85 -0.27 -13.51
C GLN A 129 2.28 -0.81 -13.46
N LEU A 130 3.22 -0.04 -12.90
CA LEU A 130 4.60 -0.47 -12.68
C LEU A 130 4.66 -1.65 -11.70
N ALA A 131 3.94 -1.57 -10.57
CA ALA A 131 3.83 -2.63 -9.58
C ALA A 131 3.31 -3.94 -10.20
N ALA A 132 2.14 -3.89 -10.83
CA ALA A 132 1.49 -5.06 -11.42
C ALA A 132 2.31 -5.67 -12.59
N LYS A 133 3.03 -4.82 -13.36
CA LYS A 133 3.90 -5.30 -14.45
C LYS A 133 5.09 -6.08 -13.91
N SER A 134 5.68 -5.67 -12.79
CA SER A 134 6.87 -6.29 -12.19
C SER A 134 6.55 -7.36 -11.16
N ASP A 135 5.27 -7.64 -10.89
CA ASP A 135 4.85 -8.75 -10.03
C ASP A 135 4.81 -10.07 -10.83
N PHE A 136 5.82 -10.90 -10.62
CA PHE A 136 5.93 -12.24 -11.23
C PHE A 136 5.22 -13.33 -10.43
N SER A 137 4.85 -13.07 -9.17
CA SER A 137 4.08 -14.01 -8.34
C SER A 137 2.67 -14.23 -8.89
N ASN A 138 2.12 -13.20 -9.55
CA ASN A 138 0.75 -13.13 -10.06
C ASN A 138 -0.33 -13.41 -8.98
N SER A 139 -0.01 -13.15 -7.71
CA SER A 139 -0.89 -13.43 -6.57
C SER A 139 -1.33 -12.16 -5.81
N ILE A 140 -0.64 -11.03 -5.99
CA ILE A 140 -1.00 -9.76 -5.33
C ILE A 140 -2.17 -9.11 -6.09
N LYS A 141 -3.21 -8.71 -5.37
CA LYS A 141 -4.38 -8.00 -5.92
C LYS A 141 -4.09 -6.50 -6.01
N TRP A 142 -3.66 -6.05 -7.19
CA TRP A 142 -3.34 -4.64 -7.45
C TRP A 142 -4.56 -3.86 -7.89
N PHE A 143 -4.77 -2.67 -7.32
CA PHE A 143 -5.82 -1.77 -7.82
C PHE A 143 -5.43 -0.29 -7.71
N VAL A 144 -6.02 0.54 -8.57
CA VAL A 144 -6.00 1.99 -8.46
C VAL A 144 -7.21 2.40 -7.64
N GLY A 145 -7.01 3.17 -6.57
CA GLY A 145 -8.10 3.55 -5.68
C GLY A 145 -7.77 4.77 -4.83
N ASN A 146 -8.79 5.29 -4.15
CA ASN A 146 -8.66 6.39 -3.22
C ASN A 146 -8.71 5.89 -1.77
N LEU A 147 -7.85 6.44 -0.94
CA LEU A 147 -7.80 6.17 0.50
C LEU A 147 -9.04 6.68 1.25
N GLU A 148 -9.76 7.63 0.68
CA GLU A 148 -10.97 8.19 1.30
C GLU A 148 -12.15 7.23 1.26
N GLU A 149 -12.18 6.34 0.26
CA GLU A 149 -13.26 5.38 0.06
C GLU A 149 -12.72 4.12 -0.62
N MET A 150 -12.13 3.22 0.18
CA MET A 150 -11.54 2.00 -0.35
C MET A 150 -12.64 1.01 -0.79
N PRO A 151 -12.52 0.37 -1.98
CA PRO A 151 -13.46 -0.65 -2.46
C PRO A 151 -13.24 -2.00 -1.75
N ILE A 152 -12.92 -1.96 -0.48
CA ILE A 152 -12.70 -3.11 0.40
C ILE A 152 -13.90 -3.25 1.32
N LYS A 153 -14.38 -4.46 1.51
CA LYS A 153 -15.46 -4.78 2.46
C LYS A 153 -15.03 -4.51 3.91
N ASP A 154 -16.02 -4.29 4.76
CA ASP A 154 -15.79 -4.12 6.19
C ASP A 154 -15.19 -5.38 6.81
N LYS A 155 -14.26 -5.20 7.76
CA LYS A 155 -13.71 -6.28 8.59
C LYS A 155 -13.10 -7.44 7.79
N ARG A 156 -12.29 -7.13 6.76
CA ARG A 156 -11.64 -8.14 5.91
C ARG A 156 -10.12 -8.20 6.03
N ILE A 157 -9.50 -7.15 6.57
CA ILE A 157 -8.05 -6.98 6.59
C ILE A 157 -7.51 -7.30 7.98
N ASP A 158 -6.49 -8.14 8.06
CA ASP A 158 -5.78 -8.44 9.32
C ASP A 158 -4.70 -7.42 9.62
N CYS A 159 -4.02 -6.92 8.57
CA CYS A 159 -2.94 -5.96 8.73
C CYS A 159 -2.96 -4.89 7.62
N ILE A 160 -2.92 -3.63 8.01
CA ILE A 160 -2.68 -2.50 7.10
C ILE A 160 -1.21 -2.11 7.18
N LEU A 161 -0.55 -1.99 6.02
CA LEU A 161 0.75 -1.36 5.87
C LEU A 161 0.55 0.10 5.44
N ASP A 162 1.01 1.02 6.26
CA ASP A 162 0.99 2.46 6.03
C ASP A 162 2.44 2.96 6.06
N ILE A 163 3.16 2.80 4.93
CA ILE A 163 4.58 3.08 4.82
C ILE A 163 4.80 4.38 4.04
N PHE A 164 5.17 5.46 4.74
CA PHE A 164 5.41 6.79 4.17
C PHE A 164 4.23 7.39 3.39
N THR A 165 2.99 7.01 3.77
CA THR A 165 1.77 7.47 3.10
C THR A 165 0.82 8.17 4.09
N PRO A 166 -0.11 9.02 3.62
CA PRO A 166 -1.17 9.57 4.45
C PRO A 166 -2.08 8.47 5.00
N ALA A 167 -2.74 8.73 6.14
CA ALA A 167 -3.66 7.81 6.78
C ALA A 167 -5.10 8.34 6.75
N ASN A 168 -6.06 7.43 6.59
CA ASN A 168 -7.47 7.65 6.87
C ASN A 168 -7.93 6.61 7.91
N TYR A 169 -7.85 6.98 9.19
CA TYR A 169 -8.15 6.04 10.28
C TYR A 169 -9.61 5.61 10.35
N SER A 170 -10.54 6.38 9.78
CA SER A 170 -11.95 5.97 9.65
C SER A 170 -12.07 4.76 8.71
N GLU A 171 -11.46 4.85 7.53
CA GLU A 171 -11.42 3.75 6.57
C GLU A 171 -10.60 2.57 7.07
N PHE A 172 -9.49 2.83 7.79
CA PHE A 172 -8.72 1.74 8.42
C PHE A 172 -9.58 0.94 9.40
N ASN A 173 -10.28 1.62 10.29
CA ASN A 173 -11.16 0.96 11.27
C ASN A 173 -12.33 0.23 10.63
N ARG A 174 -12.82 0.69 9.48
CA ARG A 174 -13.87 0.03 8.72
C ARG A 174 -13.38 -1.30 8.14
N VAL A 175 -12.23 -1.30 7.48
CA VAL A 175 -11.73 -2.49 6.76
C VAL A 175 -11.01 -3.49 7.65
N LEU A 176 -10.38 -3.04 8.77
CA LEU A 176 -9.68 -3.91 9.71
C LEU A 176 -10.65 -4.82 10.44
N LYS A 177 -10.27 -6.09 10.55
CA LYS A 177 -10.91 -7.04 11.49
C LYS A 177 -10.72 -6.59 12.93
N GLU A 178 -11.55 -7.11 13.82
CA GLU A 178 -11.36 -6.94 15.25
C GLU A 178 -10.02 -7.57 15.67
N GLY A 179 -9.21 -6.84 16.44
CA GLY A 179 -7.85 -7.27 16.76
C GLY A 179 -6.83 -7.16 15.61
N GLY A 180 -7.19 -6.57 14.48
CA GLY A 180 -6.27 -6.33 13.36
C GLY A 180 -5.20 -5.27 13.67
N TYR A 181 -4.14 -5.25 12.89
CA TYR A 181 -2.95 -4.43 13.11
C TYR A 181 -2.80 -3.31 12.08
N VAL A 182 -2.22 -2.20 12.49
CA VAL A 182 -1.69 -1.16 11.58
C VAL A 182 -0.19 -1.06 11.80
N ILE A 183 0.58 -1.36 10.79
CA ILE A 183 2.03 -1.12 10.77
C ILE A 183 2.26 0.21 10.07
N LYS A 184 2.54 1.26 10.87
CA LYS A 184 2.81 2.59 10.36
C LYS A 184 4.29 2.91 10.40
N VAL A 185 4.85 3.26 9.25
CA VAL A 185 6.23 3.72 9.11
C VAL A 185 6.24 5.19 8.71
N ILE A 186 6.92 5.99 9.49
CA ILE A 186 7.08 7.44 9.25
C ILE A 186 8.55 7.83 9.24
N PRO A 187 8.93 8.87 8.48
CA PRO A 187 10.30 9.38 8.51
C PRO A 187 10.67 9.86 9.92
N GLY A 188 11.87 9.55 10.37
CA GLY A 188 12.44 10.15 11.58
C GLY A 188 12.98 11.56 11.30
N ASN A 189 13.27 12.32 12.36
CA ASN A 189 13.78 13.69 12.22
C ASN A 189 15.13 13.77 11.46
N ALA A 190 15.93 12.71 11.53
CA ALA A 190 17.21 12.60 10.81
C ALA A 190 17.09 11.95 9.42
N HIS A 191 15.89 11.62 8.97
CA HIS A 191 15.69 10.97 7.67
C HIS A 191 16.16 11.89 6.52
N LEU A 192 17.12 11.40 5.72
CA LEU A 192 17.75 12.12 4.60
C LEU A 192 18.29 13.52 5.00
N LYS A 193 18.82 13.63 6.23
CA LYS A 193 19.25 14.94 6.77
C LYS A 193 20.29 15.60 5.88
N GLU A 194 21.31 14.88 5.46
CA GLU A 194 22.41 15.38 4.63
C GLU A 194 21.91 15.81 3.25
N LEU A 195 21.02 15.04 2.63
CA LEU A 195 20.40 15.41 1.35
C LEU A 195 19.51 16.64 1.48
N ARG A 196 18.77 16.76 2.59
CA ARG A 196 17.95 17.96 2.85
C ARG A 196 18.81 19.21 3.10
N GLU A 197 19.94 19.04 3.74
CA GLU A 197 20.90 20.15 3.95
C GLU A 197 21.47 20.64 2.62
N THR A 198 21.82 19.72 1.72
CA THR A 198 22.30 20.07 0.36
C THR A 198 21.21 20.75 -0.49
N ALA A 199 19.95 20.32 -0.35
CA ALA A 199 18.82 20.86 -1.10
C ALA A 199 18.09 22.01 -0.35
N LYS A 200 18.68 22.59 0.67
CA LYS A 200 18.05 23.53 1.61
C LYS A 200 17.34 24.70 0.95
N GLU A 201 17.92 25.27 -0.11
CA GLU A 201 17.34 26.39 -0.84
C GLU A 201 16.08 26.02 -1.65
N GLN A 202 15.89 24.75 -1.95
CA GLN A 202 14.76 24.24 -2.72
C GLN A 202 13.61 23.71 -1.84
N LEU A 203 13.84 23.57 -0.53
CA LEU A 203 12.86 23.01 0.40
C LEU A 203 12.04 24.12 1.07
N LYS A 204 10.72 23.90 1.14
CA LYS A 204 9.77 24.82 1.80
C LYS A 204 9.95 24.93 3.32
N SER A 205 10.59 23.96 3.97
CA SER A 205 10.85 23.91 5.40
C SER A 205 12.11 23.10 5.71
N ASN A 206 12.96 23.63 6.59
CA ASN A 206 14.20 22.98 7.03
C ASN A 206 14.01 22.10 8.28
N GLN A 207 12.90 22.25 9.01
CA GLN A 207 12.63 21.46 10.20
C GLN A 207 11.51 20.46 9.91
N TYR A 208 11.84 19.18 10.02
CA TYR A 208 10.87 18.10 9.96
C TYR A 208 10.66 17.52 11.36
N SER A 209 9.40 17.45 11.79
CA SER A 209 9.01 16.78 13.02
C SER A 209 7.85 15.83 12.71
N ASN A 210 7.94 14.62 13.24
CA ASN A 210 6.87 13.62 13.15
C ASN A 210 6.02 13.53 14.43
N ALA A 211 6.28 14.38 15.42
CA ALA A 211 5.63 14.30 16.73
C ALA A 211 4.09 14.35 16.64
N ALA A 212 3.54 15.25 15.83
CA ALA A 212 2.10 15.37 15.64
C ALA A 212 1.48 14.10 15.00
N VAL A 213 2.18 13.46 14.09
CA VAL A 213 1.74 12.23 13.44
C VAL A 213 1.74 11.07 14.44
N VAL A 214 2.78 10.97 15.27
CA VAL A 214 2.88 9.96 16.33
C VAL A 214 1.78 10.15 17.37
N ASP A 215 1.61 11.37 17.88
CA ASP A 215 0.57 11.70 18.86
C ASP A 215 -0.84 11.38 18.33
N TYR A 216 -1.11 11.75 17.08
CA TYR A 216 -2.41 11.47 16.47
C TYR A 216 -2.63 9.96 16.28
N PHE A 217 -1.62 9.20 15.89
CA PHE A 217 -1.70 7.74 15.78
C PHE A 217 -1.96 7.08 17.14
N GLN A 218 -1.25 7.50 18.19
CA GLN A 218 -1.40 6.98 19.55
C GLN A 218 -2.78 7.27 20.16
N LYS A 219 -3.44 8.37 19.74
CA LYS A 219 -4.82 8.66 20.12
C LYS A 219 -5.85 7.74 19.43
N LYS A 220 -5.48 7.11 18.32
CA LYS A 220 -6.38 6.24 17.54
C LYS A 220 -6.19 4.75 17.82
N TYR A 221 -4.97 4.33 18.19
CA TYR A 221 -4.61 2.94 18.37
C TYR A 221 -3.76 2.72 19.63
N SER A 222 -3.94 1.56 20.27
CA SER A 222 -3.01 1.09 21.29
C SER A 222 -1.72 0.63 20.62
N VAL A 223 -0.61 1.29 20.94
CA VAL A 223 0.70 0.96 20.36
C VAL A 223 1.31 -0.21 21.09
N VAL A 224 1.38 -1.37 20.45
CA VAL A 224 1.94 -2.61 20.99
C VAL A 224 3.42 -2.79 20.65
N TYR A 225 3.91 -2.03 19.67
CA TYR A 225 5.31 -2.06 19.26
C TYR A 225 5.75 -0.68 18.75
N HIS A 226 6.92 -0.24 19.16
CA HIS A 226 7.54 0.98 18.66
C HIS A 226 9.05 0.81 18.59
N LYS A 227 9.63 1.12 17.43
CA LYS A 227 11.08 1.05 17.21
C LYS A 227 11.54 2.17 16.28
N LYS A 228 12.69 2.73 16.62
CA LYS A 228 13.41 3.62 15.70
C LYS A 228 14.45 2.76 14.96
N VAL A 229 14.34 2.74 13.65
CA VAL A 229 15.32 2.09 12.76
C VAL A 229 16.11 3.14 11.99
N SER A 230 17.40 2.91 11.83
CA SER A 230 18.29 3.79 11.07
C SER A 230 19.34 2.99 10.33
N ALA A 231 19.73 3.48 9.17
CA ALA A 231 20.86 2.97 8.41
C ALA A 231 21.60 4.17 7.80
N THR A 232 22.91 4.03 7.66
CA THR A 232 23.77 5.03 7.00
C THR A 232 24.38 4.40 5.77
N TYR A 233 24.35 5.10 4.67
CA TYR A 233 24.91 4.67 3.40
C TYR A 233 25.84 5.72 2.85
N THR A 234 26.98 5.31 2.32
CA THR A 234 27.88 6.16 1.55
C THR A 234 27.42 6.11 0.08
N MET A 235 27.17 7.28 -0.50
CA MET A 235 26.79 7.40 -1.92
C MET A 235 27.99 7.86 -2.73
#